data_29de4e47a60900273ba8814178c1d24f
#
_entry.id   29de4e47a60900273ba8814178c1d24f
#
_cell.length_a   1.000
_cell.length_b   1.000
_cell.length_c   1.000
_cell.angle_alpha   90.00
_cell.angle_beta   90.00
_cell.angle_gamma   90.00
#
_symmetry.space_group_name_H-M   'P 1'
#
loop_
_entity.id
_entity.type
_entity.pdbx_description
1 polymer ?
#
loop_
_entity_poly.entity_id
_entity_poly.type
_entity_poly.pdbx_seq_one_letter_code
_entity_poly.pdbx_strand_id
1 'polypeptide(L)'
;MASLVGKKAPSFKARAVINGTTVSEGFSLEQFVGKKDVVLFFYPKDFTFVCPTELHAFQEKLAEFESRGVQLVACSTDTEDSHWGWLQLPKEHGGIKGITYPIIADTTKTIADAFGTLWGEYTYDEEGNLVANGPMIAFRGLFLIDKKGIVQH
;
A
#
# COMPACT_ATOMS: atom_id res chain seq x y z
N MET A 1 -14.98 0.73 12.76
CA MET A 1 -15.16 0.26 11.40
C MET A 1 -15.45 -1.22 11.35
N ALA A 2 -16.35 -1.64 10.50
CA ALA A 2 -16.67 -3.06 10.37
C ALA A 2 -15.50 -3.83 9.71
N SER A 3 -15.30 -5.07 10.14
CA SER A 3 -14.28 -5.94 9.56
C SER A 3 -14.55 -6.20 8.08
N LEU A 4 -13.50 -6.23 7.28
CA LEU A 4 -13.56 -6.58 5.87
C LEU A 4 -13.46 -8.10 5.63
N VAL A 5 -13.13 -8.88 6.66
CA VAL A 5 -12.99 -10.34 6.54
C VAL A 5 -14.28 -10.96 6.03
N GLY A 6 -14.18 -11.81 5.02
CA GLY A 6 -15.32 -12.45 4.37
C GLY A 6 -16.02 -11.60 3.33
N LYS A 7 -15.58 -10.36 3.15
CA LYS A 7 -16.18 -9.44 2.17
C LYS A 7 -15.24 -9.24 0.98
N LYS A 8 -15.82 -8.79 -0.13
CA LYS A 8 -15.03 -8.41 -1.29
C LYS A 8 -14.13 -7.23 -0.93
N ALA A 9 -12.86 -7.29 -1.33
CA ALA A 9 -11.93 -6.19 -1.12
C ALA A 9 -12.42 -4.93 -1.85
N PRO A 10 -12.27 -3.74 -1.26
CA PRO A 10 -12.63 -2.50 -1.93
C PRO A 10 -11.95 -2.36 -3.29
N SER A 11 -12.71 -1.95 -4.30
CA SER A 11 -12.18 -1.70 -5.65
C SER A 11 -11.54 -0.34 -5.72
N PHE A 12 -10.43 -0.25 -6.46
CA PHE A 12 -9.76 1.02 -6.71
C PHE A 12 -8.90 0.95 -7.96
N LYS A 13 -8.55 2.13 -8.46
CA LYS A 13 -7.54 2.32 -9.49
C LYS A 13 -6.61 3.43 -9.02
N ALA A 14 -5.32 3.21 -9.07
CA ALA A 14 -4.36 4.17 -8.56
C ALA A 14 -3.04 4.09 -9.33
N ARG A 15 -2.21 5.11 -9.16
CA ARG A 15 -0.83 5.05 -9.63
C ARG A 15 -0.03 4.17 -8.69
N ALA A 16 0.94 3.46 -9.25
CA ALA A 16 1.85 2.62 -8.48
C ALA A 16 3.20 2.59 -9.18
N VAL A 17 4.25 2.34 -8.43
CA VAL A 17 5.57 2.05 -9.01
C VAL A 17 5.74 0.54 -9.02
N ILE A 18 5.99 0.00 -10.20
CA ILE A 18 6.18 -1.44 -10.41
C ILE A 18 7.62 -1.75 -10.80
N ASN A 19 8.11 -2.93 -10.39
CA ASN A 19 9.49 -3.38 -10.67
C ASN A 19 10.59 -2.41 -10.22
N GLY A 20 10.28 -1.53 -9.28
CA GLY A 20 11.22 -0.55 -8.76
C GLY A 20 11.53 0.63 -9.69
N THR A 21 10.97 0.67 -10.89
CA THR A 21 11.38 1.62 -11.93
C THR A 21 10.26 2.28 -12.69
N THR A 22 9.10 1.66 -12.82
CA THR A 22 8.07 2.08 -13.78
C THR A 22 6.80 2.55 -13.06
N VAL A 23 6.34 3.75 -13.39
CA VAL A 23 5.05 4.25 -12.89
C VAL A 23 3.93 3.70 -13.74
N SER A 24 3.00 2.96 -13.11
CA SER A 24 1.77 2.48 -13.72
C SER A 24 0.63 3.41 -13.32
N GLU A 25 -0.17 3.86 -14.25
CA GLU A 25 -1.26 4.80 -13.98
C GLU A 25 -2.60 4.14 -13.64
N GLY A 26 -2.77 2.88 -14.02
CA GLY A 26 -4.03 2.18 -13.82
C GLY A 26 -3.91 0.91 -13.00
N PHE A 27 -3.13 0.94 -11.93
CA PHE A 27 -2.96 -0.24 -11.07
C PHE A 27 -4.24 -0.55 -10.30
N SER A 28 -4.64 -1.81 -10.30
CA SER A 28 -5.77 -2.31 -9.50
C SER A 28 -5.49 -3.73 -9.03
N LEU A 29 -6.16 -4.15 -7.96
CA LEU A 29 -6.05 -5.52 -7.47
C LEU A 29 -6.86 -6.50 -8.33
N GLU A 30 -7.79 -6.01 -9.11
CA GLU A 30 -8.63 -6.85 -9.97
C GLU A 30 -7.82 -7.64 -11.01
N GLN A 31 -6.65 -7.14 -11.39
CA GLN A 31 -5.75 -7.84 -12.30
C GLN A 31 -5.28 -9.20 -11.77
N PHE A 32 -5.35 -9.41 -10.45
CA PHE A 32 -4.92 -10.65 -9.81
C PHE A 32 -6.09 -11.60 -9.53
N VAL A 33 -7.33 -11.13 -9.63
CA VAL A 33 -8.52 -11.98 -9.40
C VAL A 33 -8.53 -13.15 -10.36
N GLY A 34 -8.70 -14.34 -9.82
CA GLY A 34 -8.66 -15.59 -10.59
C GLY A 34 -7.25 -16.11 -10.88
N LYS A 35 -6.21 -15.38 -10.48
CA LYS A 35 -4.82 -15.72 -10.80
C LYS A 35 -3.95 -15.92 -9.57
N LYS A 36 -4.00 -15.00 -8.63
CA LYS A 36 -3.13 -14.99 -7.43
C LYS A 36 -3.90 -14.52 -6.22
N ASP A 37 -3.49 -15.03 -5.06
CA ASP A 37 -3.81 -14.39 -3.79
C ASP A 37 -2.95 -13.12 -3.67
N VAL A 38 -3.40 -12.15 -2.88
CA VAL A 38 -2.70 -10.88 -2.70
C VAL A 38 -2.46 -10.66 -1.21
N VAL A 39 -1.23 -10.29 -0.86
CA VAL A 39 -0.92 -9.70 0.44
C VAL A 39 -0.71 -8.21 0.19
N LEU A 40 -1.69 -7.41 0.63
CA LEU A 40 -1.64 -5.96 0.58
C LEU A 40 -1.26 -5.44 1.95
N PHE A 41 -0.16 -4.70 2.04
CA PHE A 41 0.23 -4.11 3.31
C PHE A 41 0.40 -2.60 3.19
N PHE A 42 -0.02 -1.91 4.25
CA PHE A 42 0.06 -0.46 4.37
C PHE A 42 1.21 -0.08 5.28
N TYR A 43 1.90 1.01 4.93
CA TYR A 43 2.91 1.61 5.79
C TYR A 43 2.73 3.13 5.82
N PRO A 44 3.19 3.82 6.88
CA PRO A 44 2.86 5.24 7.07
C PRO A 44 3.38 6.18 6.00
N LYS A 45 4.66 6.11 5.66
CA LYS A 45 5.25 7.03 4.67
C LYS A 45 6.66 6.61 4.28
N ASP A 46 7.07 7.11 3.11
CA ASP A 46 8.43 6.95 2.58
C ASP A 46 9.45 7.73 3.43
N PHE A 47 10.73 7.40 3.25
CA PHE A 47 11.85 8.11 3.85
C PHE A 47 11.83 8.15 5.38
N THR A 48 11.41 7.04 6.01
CA THR A 48 11.48 6.85 7.46
C THR A 48 12.54 5.82 7.81
N PHE A 49 12.97 5.78 9.07
CA PHE A 49 14.00 4.82 9.50
C PHE A 49 13.49 3.41 9.72
N VAL A 50 12.21 3.23 9.96
CA VAL A 50 11.60 1.93 10.30
C VAL A 50 11.06 1.22 9.08
N CYS A 51 10.36 1.94 8.20
CA CYS A 51 9.69 1.35 7.03
C CYS A 51 10.63 0.64 6.06
N PRO A 52 11.88 1.12 5.77
CA PRO A 52 12.75 0.41 4.85
C PRO A 52 13.04 -1.03 5.26
N THR A 53 13.24 -1.27 6.55
CA THR A 53 13.52 -2.60 7.09
C THR A 53 12.38 -3.56 6.80
N GLU A 54 11.13 -3.12 7.02
CA GLU A 54 9.94 -3.92 6.75
C GLU A 54 9.81 -4.25 5.27
N LEU A 55 10.00 -3.26 4.40
CA LEU A 55 9.87 -3.45 2.97
C LEU A 55 10.94 -4.41 2.42
N HIS A 56 12.18 -4.27 2.88
CA HIS A 56 13.25 -5.19 2.51
C HIS A 56 13.02 -6.61 3.02
N ALA A 57 12.44 -6.76 4.22
CA ALA A 57 12.12 -8.08 4.76
C ALA A 57 11.11 -8.82 3.87
N PHE A 58 10.10 -8.12 3.36
CA PHE A 58 9.16 -8.70 2.38
C PHE A 58 9.86 -9.06 1.07
N GLN A 59 10.77 -8.23 0.60
CA GLN A 59 11.51 -8.51 -0.63
C GLN A 59 12.38 -9.75 -0.50
N GLU A 60 13.00 -9.96 0.64
CA GLU A 60 13.80 -11.18 0.90
C GLU A 60 12.96 -12.45 0.82
N LYS A 61 11.67 -12.36 1.11
CA LYS A 61 10.73 -13.48 1.06
C LYS A 61 9.92 -13.54 -0.22
N LEU A 62 10.18 -12.64 -1.17
CA LEU A 62 9.38 -12.53 -2.39
C LEU A 62 9.25 -13.84 -3.15
N ALA A 63 10.38 -14.57 -3.32
CA ALA A 63 10.37 -15.83 -4.04
C ALA A 63 9.48 -16.88 -3.37
N GLU A 64 9.42 -16.90 -2.03
CA GLU A 64 8.53 -17.81 -1.31
C GLU A 64 7.06 -17.47 -1.54
N PHE A 65 6.70 -16.18 -1.52
CA PHE A 65 5.34 -15.74 -1.81
C PHE A 65 4.96 -16.10 -3.24
N GLU A 66 5.82 -15.81 -4.20
CA GLU A 66 5.56 -16.12 -5.61
C GLU A 66 5.40 -17.62 -5.86
N SER A 67 6.22 -18.44 -5.20
CA SER A 67 6.13 -19.91 -5.33
C SER A 67 4.79 -20.47 -4.83
N ARG A 68 4.10 -19.72 -3.97
CA ARG A 68 2.78 -20.08 -3.43
C ARG A 68 1.64 -19.38 -4.14
N GLY A 69 1.93 -18.69 -5.24
CA GLY A 69 0.90 -17.96 -6.00
C GLY A 69 0.40 -16.71 -5.31
N VAL A 70 1.24 -16.07 -4.49
CA VAL A 70 0.88 -14.86 -3.75
C VAL A 70 1.62 -13.65 -4.30
N GLN A 71 0.88 -12.58 -4.58
CA GLN A 71 1.41 -11.29 -5.00
C GLN A 71 1.53 -10.37 -3.80
N LEU A 72 2.72 -9.83 -3.56
CA LEU A 72 2.92 -8.76 -2.58
C LEU A 72 2.61 -7.41 -3.21
N VAL A 73 1.92 -6.55 -2.48
CA VAL A 73 1.62 -5.17 -2.87
C VAL A 73 1.71 -4.28 -1.64
N ALA A 74 2.47 -3.21 -1.73
CA ALA A 74 2.58 -2.21 -0.66
C ALA A 74 1.76 -0.97 -1.01
N CYS A 75 1.36 -0.22 0.00
CA CYS A 75 0.59 1.01 -0.18
C CYS A 75 0.92 2.03 0.92
N SER A 76 1.13 3.27 0.52
CA SER A 76 1.14 4.39 1.45
C SER A 76 0.48 5.60 0.80
N THR A 77 0.25 6.65 1.58
CA THR A 77 -0.39 7.88 1.10
C THR A 77 0.57 8.84 0.39
N ASP A 78 1.83 8.45 0.20
CA ASP A 78 2.78 9.23 -0.55
C ASP A 78 2.54 9.15 -2.05
N THR A 79 3.18 10.06 -2.79
CA THR A 79 3.04 10.13 -4.24
C THR A 79 3.89 9.06 -4.94
N GLU A 80 3.57 8.79 -6.20
CA GLU A 80 4.37 7.92 -7.06
C GLU A 80 5.79 8.46 -7.27
N ASP A 81 5.96 9.77 -7.28
CA ASP A 81 7.28 10.38 -7.39
C ASP A 81 8.12 10.14 -6.15
N SER A 82 7.51 10.23 -4.96
CA SER A 82 8.17 9.91 -3.71
C SER A 82 8.60 8.44 -3.67
N HIS A 83 7.70 7.53 -4.03
CA HIS A 83 8.01 6.10 -4.10
C HIS A 83 9.16 5.83 -5.07
N TRP A 84 9.09 6.43 -6.25
CA TRP A 84 10.13 6.26 -7.28
C TRP A 84 11.49 6.73 -6.76
N GLY A 85 11.53 7.91 -6.16
CA GLY A 85 12.76 8.48 -5.60
C GLY A 85 13.37 7.59 -4.51
N TRP A 86 12.52 7.09 -3.62
CA TRP A 86 12.96 6.21 -2.54
C TRP A 86 13.48 4.87 -3.08
N LEU A 87 12.88 4.37 -4.15
CA LEU A 87 13.31 3.15 -4.85
C LEU A 87 14.67 3.30 -5.55
N GLN A 88 15.11 4.52 -5.83
CA GLN A 88 16.43 4.78 -6.41
C GLN A 88 17.53 4.91 -5.36
N LEU A 89 17.13 5.15 -4.12
CA LEU A 89 18.07 5.35 -3.01
C LEU A 89 18.57 4.02 -2.46
N PRO A 90 19.90 3.81 -2.36
CA PRO A 90 20.44 2.57 -1.82
C PRO A 90 20.05 2.32 -0.37
N LYS A 91 20.00 1.05 0.01
CA LYS A 91 19.68 0.61 1.38
C LYS A 91 20.61 1.25 2.40
N GLU A 92 21.89 1.40 2.08
CA GLU A 92 22.91 2.00 2.96
C GLU A 92 22.59 3.46 3.31
N HIS A 93 21.79 4.11 2.49
CA HIS A 93 21.37 5.50 2.69
C HIS A 93 19.92 5.62 3.13
N GLY A 94 19.33 4.53 3.63
CA GLY A 94 17.95 4.52 4.10
C GLY A 94 16.90 4.35 3.02
N GLY A 95 17.30 3.96 1.81
CA GLY A 95 16.40 3.76 0.68
C GLY A 95 15.90 2.33 0.55
N ILE A 96 15.07 2.12 -0.47
CA ILE A 96 14.48 0.82 -0.76
C ILE A 96 14.83 0.29 -2.15
N LYS A 97 15.98 0.70 -2.67
CA LYS A 97 16.48 0.14 -3.93
C LYS A 97 16.56 -1.38 -3.83
N GLY A 98 16.05 -2.07 -4.84
CA GLY A 98 15.98 -3.52 -4.87
C GLY A 98 14.58 -4.09 -4.64
N ILE A 99 13.64 -3.29 -4.16
CA ILE A 99 12.24 -3.69 -4.03
C ILE A 99 11.63 -3.77 -5.43
N THR A 100 10.99 -4.90 -5.75
CA THR A 100 10.40 -5.13 -7.08
C THR A 100 8.88 -5.29 -7.07
N TYR A 101 8.28 -5.58 -5.92
CA TYR A 101 6.82 -5.64 -5.85
C TYR A 101 6.18 -4.25 -5.99
N PRO A 102 4.92 -4.18 -6.44
CA PRO A 102 4.26 -2.89 -6.63
C PRO A 102 4.09 -2.10 -5.33
N ILE A 103 4.26 -0.78 -5.42
CA ILE A 103 3.99 0.15 -4.32
C ILE A 103 2.95 1.16 -4.80
N ILE A 104 1.76 1.09 -4.23
CA ILE A 104 0.64 1.95 -4.59
C ILE A 104 0.83 3.34 -3.98
N ALA A 105 0.58 4.37 -4.78
CA ALA A 105 0.54 5.76 -4.35
C ALA A 105 -0.91 6.16 -4.05
N ASP A 106 -1.32 6.05 -2.79
CA ASP A 106 -2.66 6.42 -2.35
C ASP A 106 -2.70 7.91 -2.00
N THR A 107 -2.40 8.75 -2.97
CA THR A 107 -2.28 10.20 -2.78
C THR A 107 -3.57 10.85 -2.27
N THR A 108 -4.71 10.32 -2.69
CA THR A 108 -6.02 10.83 -2.27
C THR A 108 -6.47 10.27 -0.92
N LYS A 109 -5.74 9.30 -0.37
CA LYS A 109 -6.03 8.64 0.91
C LYS A 109 -7.32 7.81 0.90
N THR A 110 -7.92 7.63 -0.25
CA THR A 110 -9.19 6.92 -0.39
C THR A 110 -9.03 5.40 -0.24
N ILE A 111 -7.89 4.86 -0.61
CA ILE A 111 -7.62 3.42 -0.46
C ILE A 111 -7.42 3.09 1.02
N ALA A 112 -6.57 3.85 1.71
CA ALA A 112 -6.36 3.67 3.15
C ALA A 112 -7.68 3.80 3.92
N ASP A 113 -8.51 4.78 3.56
CA ASP A 113 -9.82 4.95 4.18
C ASP A 113 -10.72 3.75 3.93
N ALA A 114 -10.81 3.27 2.69
CA ALA A 114 -11.66 2.12 2.33
C ALA A 114 -11.25 0.83 3.06
N PHE A 115 -9.96 0.63 3.31
CA PHE A 115 -9.45 -0.52 4.06
C PHE A 115 -9.43 -0.30 5.57
N GLY A 116 -9.81 0.88 6.05
CA GLY A 116 -9.83 1.18 7.48
C GLY A 116 -8.46 1.43 8.09
N THR A 117 -7.48 1.79 7.28
CA THR A 117 -6.10 2.01 7.73
C THR A 117 -5.70 3.49 7.75
N LEU A 118 -6.60 4.39 7.42
CA LEU A 118 -6.29 5.82 7.45
C LEU A 118 -6.27 6.33 8.89
N TRP A 119 -5.16 6.93 9.28
CA TRP A 119 -5.01 7.56 10.59
C TRP A 119 -5.38 9.02 10.51
N GLY A 120 -6.64 9.28 10.78
CA GLY A 120 -7.21 10.62 10.77
C GLY A 120 -8.49 10.71 9.96
N GLU A 121 -9.13 11.85 10.05
CA GLU A 121 -10.34 12.16 9.30
C GLU A 121 -10.43 13.65 9.02
N TYR A 122 -11.18 14.01 7.99
CA TYR A 122 -11.51 15.39 7.72
C TYR A 122 -12.83 15.74 8.42
N THR A 123 -12.84 16.89 9.07
CA THR A 123 -14.04 17.42 9.75
C THR A 123 -14.11 18.93 9.51
N TYR A 124 -15.17 19.56 10.01
CA TYR A 124 -15.30 21.00 9.97
C TYR A 124 -15.25 21.55 11.41
N ASP A 125 -14.52 22.65 11.60
CA ASP A 125 -14.48 23.33 12.89
C ASP A 125 -15.74 24.15 13.12
N GLU A 126 -15.82 24.85 14.26
CA GLU A 126 -16.98 25.67 14.62
C GLU A 126 -17.22 26.84 13.66
N GLU A 127 -16.16 27.26 12.96
CA GLU A 127 -16.23 28.37 12.00
C GLU A 127 -16.53 27.89 10.58
N GLY A 128 -16.71 26.58 10.38
CA GLY A 128 -17.00 25.99 9.08
C GLY A 128 -15.79 25.73 8.20
N ASN A 129 -14.56 25.79 8.76
CA ASN A 129 -13.34 25.50 8.03
C ASN A 129 -13.07 23.99 8.01
N LEU A 130 -12.62 23.48 6.88
CA LEU A 130 -12.20 22.09 6.77
C LEU A 130 -10.89 21.89 7.52
N VAL A 131 -10.88 20.94 8.44
CA VAL A 131 -9.69 20.59 9.23
C VAL A 131 -9.46 19.10 9.21
N ALA A 132 -8.21 18.68 9.44
CA ALA A 132 -7.86 17.28 9.56
C ALA A 132 -7.61 16.95 11.04
N ASN A 133 -8.23 15.88 11.51
CA ASN A 133 -7.97 15.32 12.83
C ASN A 133 -7.09 14.08 12.67
N GLY A 134 -5.80 14.23 12.93
CA GLY A 134 -4.81 13.18 12.78
C GLY A 134 -3.85 13.47 11.62
N PRO A 135 -2.79 12.66 11.49
CA PRO A 135 -1.72 12.90 10.53
C PRO A 135 -2.09 12.61 9.08
N MET A 136 -3.23 11.98 8.81
CA MET A 136 -3.72 11.66 7.48
C MET A 136 -2.74 10.78 6.68
N ILE A 137 -2.14 9.81 7.35
CA ILE A 137 -1.28 8.79 6.75
C ILE A 137 -1.85 7.41 7.10
N ALA A 138 -1.34 6.36 6.47
CA ALA A 138 -1.80 5.02 6.76
C ALA A 138 -1.21 4.50 8.08
N PHE A 139 -2.02 3.76 8.83
CA PHE A 139 -1.50 2.84 9.85
C PHE A 139 -0.79 1.69 9.16
N ARG A 140 0.09 1.00 9.88
CA ARG A 140 0.57 -0.30 9.43
C ARG A 140 -0.60 -1.28 9.47
N GLY A 141 -0.80 -1.98 8.37
CA GLY A 141 -1.87 -2.94 8.24
C GLY A 141 -1.54 -3.94 7.16
N LEU A 142 -2.07 -5.16 7.29
CA LEU A 142 -1.83 -6.22 6.32
C LEU A 142 -3.14 -6.93 6.06
N PHE A 143 -3.43 -7.17 4.77
CA PHE A 143 -4.64 -7.85 4.33
C PHE A 143 -4.26 -9.00 3.40
N LEU A 144 -4.83 -10.18 3.67
CA LEU A 144 -4.75 -11.31 2.76
C LEU A 144 -6.04 -11.36 1.96
N ILE A 145 -5.93 -11.28 0.65
CA ILE A 145 -7.05 -11.28 -0.29
C ILE A 145 -6.90 -12.50 -1.18
N ASP A 146 -7.90 -13.36 -1.22
CA ASP A 146 -7.82 -14.59 -2.01
C ASP A 146 -8.02 -14.35 -3.51
N LYS A 147 -7.89 -15.42 -4.30
CA LYS A 147 -8.06 -15.36 -5.76
C LYS A 147 -9.44 -14.90 -6.21
N LYS A 148 -10.44 -14.98 -5.34
CA LYS A 148 -11.81 -14.52 -5.63
C LYS A 148 -11.99 -13.05 -5.31
N GLY A 149 -10.97 -12.40 -4.75
CA GLY A 149 -11.04 -11.02 -4.31
C GLY A 149 -11.67 -10.83 -2.94
N ILE A 150 -11.76 -11.88 -2.15
CA ILE A 150 -12.35 -11.86 -0.81
C ILE A 150 -11.27 -11.71 0.25
N VAL A 151 -11.47 -10.81 1.18
CA VAL A 151 -10.55 -10.59 2.29
C VAL A 151 -10.64 -11.76 3.28
N GLN A 152 -9.51 -12.41 3.53
CA GLN A 152 -9.42 -13.56 4.44
C GLN A 152 -8.83 -13.19 5.80
N HIS A 153 -8.01 -12.16 5.82
CA HIS A 153 -7.36 -11.73 7.06
C HIS A 153 -7.02 -10.25 7.00
#